data_508e9cbe6b738bdf5b4cdfb0ce7880a2
#
_entry.id   508e9cbe6b738bdf5b4cdfb0ce7880a2
#
_cell.length_a   1.000
_cell.length_b   1.000
_cell.length_c   1.000
_cell.angle_alpha   90.00
_cell.angle_beta   90.00
_cell.angle_gamma   90.00
#
_symmetry.space_group_name_H-M   'P 1'
#
loop_
_entity.id
_entity.type
_entity.pdbx_description
1 polymer ?
#
loop_
_entity_poly.entity_id
_entity_poly.type
_entity_poly.pdbx_seq_one_letter_code
_entity_poly.pdbx_strand_id
1 'polypeptide(L)'
;ICINFGLAKKYGGKCNLRFDDTNPVKEDVEYVDSIKRDIHWLGFDWAVERYASDYFDQLYDWAVVLIKKGLAYVDDQTQEQIRENRGTVSVPGTPSPWRDRSVEENLDLFERMKKGEFADGEKVLRAKIDMAHPNMLFRDPIMYRIIHAEHHRTGNKWCIYPMYDYAHGQSDSIEQITHSICTLEFDVHRPLYDWFIQALEIFPSPVSYTHLRAHETRR
;
A
#
# COMPACT_ATOMS: atom_id res chain seq x y z
N ILE A 1 3.27 -3.43 -19.30
CA ILE A 1 2.34 -2.65 -20.17
C ILE A 1 1.67 -3.62 -21.15
N CYS A 2 2.39 -4.21 -22.11
CA CYS A 2 1.81 -5.00 -23.22
C CYS A 2 0.87 -6.13 -22.77
N ILE A 3 1.15 -6.78 -21.66
CA ILE A 3 0.31 -7.88 -21.15
C ILE A 3 -1.03 -7.35 -20.65
N ASN A 4 -1.03 -6.31 -19.81
CA ASN A 4 -2.26 -5.76 -19.23
C ASN A 4 -3.18 -5.22 -20.34
N PHE A 5 -2.65 -4.36 -21.20
CA PHE A 5 -3.41 -3.80 -22.33
C PHE A 5 -3.79 -4.87 -23.36
N GLY A 6 -2.89 -5.82 -23.65
CA GLY A 6 -3.15 -6.92 -24.57
C GLY A 6 -4.27 -7.86 -24.10
N LEU A 7 -4.31 -8.19 -22.80
CA LEU A 7 -5.38 -8.96 -22.21
C LEU A 7 -6.71 -8.22 -22.25
N ALA A 8 -6.72 -6.95 -21.83
CA ALA A 8 -7.91 -6.12 -21.88
C ALA A 8 -8.48 -6.08 -23.32
N LYS A 9 -7.64 -5.81 -24.33
CA LYS A 9 -8.03 -5.79 -25.72
C LYS A 9 -8.57 -7.16 -26.20
N LYS A 10 -7.87 -8.24 -25.85
CA LYS A 10 -8.26 -9.62 -26.27
C LYS A 10 -9.61 -10.03 -25.74
N TYR A 11 -9.96 -9.64 -24.51
CA TYR A 11 -11.21 -10.04 -23.85
C TYR A 11 -12.29 -8.95 -23.82
N GLY A 12 -12.10 -7.84 -24.53
CA GLY A 12 -13.06 -6.73 -24.56
C GLY A 12 -13.20 -5.99 -23.22
N GLY A 13 -12.18 -6.08 -22.38
CA GLY A 13 -12.10 -5.38 -21.10
C GLY A 13 -11.53 -3.96 -21.22
N LYS A 14 -11.35 -3.30 -20.08
CA LYS A 14 -10.74 -1.98 -19.96
C LYS A 14 -9.43 -2.10 -19.18
N CYS A 15 -8.43 -1.31 -19.55
CA CYS A 15 -7.20 -1.15 -18.80
C CYS A 15 -7.12 0.29 -18.29
N ASN A 16 -6.99 0.48 -16.99
CA ASN A 16 -6.78 1.78 -16.37
C ASN A 16 -5.29 2.02 -16.13
N LEU A 17 -4.89 3.28 -16.06
CA LEU A 17 -3.55 3.70 -15.64
C LEU A 17 -3.67 4.32 -14.26
N ARG A 18 -3.03 3.71 -13.25
CA ARG A 18 -2.95 4.24 -11.89
C ARG A 18 -1.50 4.47 -11.51
N PHE A 19 -1.22 5.66 -11.03
CA PHE A 19 0.06 6.02 -10.43
C PHE A 19 0.01 5.80 -8.91
N ASP A 20 1.01 5.11 -8.38
CA ASP A 20 1.18 4.94 -6.93
C ASP A 20 2.00 6.13 -6.39
N ASP A 21 1.32 7.24 -6.16
CA ASP A 21 1.89 8.47 -5.62
C ASP A 21 1.78 8.53 -4.07
N THR A 22 2.07 7.42 -3.41
CA THR A 22 2.03 7.31 -1.94
C THR A 22 3.28 7.87 -1.25
N ASN A 23 4.30 8.29 -2.00
CA ASN A 23 5.55 8.83 -1.46
C ASN A 23 5.85 10.22 -2.02
N PRO A 24 5.55 11.31 -1.28
CA PRO A 24 5.68 12.67 -1.79
C PRO A 24 7.11 13.07 -2.18
N VAL A 25 8.12 12.38 -1.63
CA VAL A 25 9.54 12.72 -1.87
C VAL A 25 10.09 12.08 -3.15
N LYS A 26 9.44 11.04 -3.67
CA LYS A 26 9.93 10.25 -4.82
C LYS A 26 9.16 10.48 -6.10
N GLU A 27 8.06 11.18 -6.03
CA GLU A 27 7.18 11.40 -7.17
C GLU A 27 7.65 12.61 -7.98
N ASP A 28 8.09 12.35 -9.21
CA ASP A 28 8.44 13.40 -10.17
C ASP A 28 7.43 13.40 -11.32
N VAL A 29 6.86 14.57 -11.61
CA VAL A 29 5.91 14.78 -12.72
C VAL A 29 6.52 14.34 -14.06
N GLU A 30 7.83 14.46 -14.22
CA GLU A 30 8.54 14.01 -15.43
C GLU A 30 8.38 12.51 -15.67
N TYR A 31 8.38 11.68 -14.61
CA TYR A 31 8.15 10.23 -14.73
C TYR A 31 6.72 9.92 -15.17
N VAL A 32 5.73 10.64 -14.64
CA VAL A 32 4.32 10.48 -15.04
C VAL A 32 4.15 10.72 -16.52
N ASP A 33 4.67 11.84 -17.03
CA ASP A 33 4.58 12.20 -18.45
C ASP A 33 5.36 11.23 -19.35
N SER A 34 6.52 10.74 -18.88
CA SER A 34 7.30 9.74 -19.61
C SER A 34 6.52 8.43 -19.76
N ILE A 35 5.94 7.92 -18.66
CA ILE A 35 5.13 6.69 -18.67
C ILE A 35 3.94 6.83 -19.64
N LYS A 36 3.24 7.97 -19.64
CA LYS A 36 2.13 8.22 -20.56
C LYS A 36 2.58 8.20 -22.03
N ARG A 37 3.69 8.87 -22.35
CA ARG A 37 4.26 8.84 -23.70
C ARG A 37 4.65 7.44 -24.16
N ASP A 38 5.24 6.66 -23.27
CA ASP A 38 5.68 5.29 -23.57
C ASP A 38 4.49 4.35 -23.82
N ILE A 39 3.38 4.50 -23.09
CA ILE A 39 2.16 3.74 -23.32
C ILE A 39 1.59 4.06 -24.72
N HIS A 40 1.49 5.34 -25.08
CA HIS A 40 1.02 5.78 -26.40
C HIS A 40 1.98 5.33 -27.52
N TRP A 41 3.29 5.42 -27.28
CA TRP A 41 4.30 4.94 -28.23
C TRP A 41 4.17 3.43 -28.52
N LEU A 42 3.78 2.64 -27.50
CA LEU A 42 3.47 1.21 -27.66
C LEU A 42 2.11 0.95 -28.36
N GLY A 43 1.35 1.98 -28.70
CA GLY A 43 0.07 1.88 -29.39
C GLY A 43 -1.11 1.54 -28.49
N PHE A 44 -1.02 1.87 -27.20
CA PHE A 44 -2.09 1.66 -26.23
C PHE A 44 -2.65 2.97 -25.69
N ASP A 45 -3.95 2.92 -25.31
CA ASP A 45 -4.65 3.96 -24.58
C ASP A 45 -5.33 3.37 -23.37
N TRP A 46 -5.34 4.12 -22.26
CA TRP A 46 -6.02 3.71 -21.02
C TRP A 46 -7.46 4.25 -20.98
N ALA A 47 -8.32 3.53 -20.27
CA ALA A 47 -9.72 3.91 -20.12
C ALA A 47 -9.91 5.06 -19.12
N VAL A 48 -9.17 5.01 -17.99
CA VAL A 48 -9.21 6.03 -16.93
C VAL A 48 -7.82 6.19 -16.35
N GLU A 49 -7.43 7.44 -16.07
CA GLU A 49 -6.24 7.77 -15.31
C GLU A 49 -6.60 7.97 -13.83
N ARG A 50 -5.83 7.39 -12.92
CA ARG A 50 -6.02 7.39 -11.49
C ARG A 50 -4.72 7.61 -10.74
N TYR A 51 -4.83 8.05 -9.50
CA TYR A 51 -3.71 8.21 -8.57
C TYR A 51 -4.09 7.64 -7.21
N ALA A 52 -3.14 7.07 -6.50
CA ALA A 52 -3.39 6.58 -5.13
C ALA A 52 -3.82 7.73 -4.21
N SER A 53 -3.33 8.94 -4.46
CA SER A 53 -3.72 10.16 -3.73
C SER A 53 -5.19 10.55 -3.90
N ASP A 54 -5.88 10.09 -4.95
CA ASP A 54 -7.34 10.29 -5.11
C ASP A 54 -8.12 9.60 -3.97
N TYR A 55 -7.53 8.62 -3.32
CA TYR A 55 -8.16 7.76 -2.31
C TYR A 55 -7.64 8.00 -0.88
N PHE A 56 -6.77 8.97 -0.62
CA PHE A 56 -6.16 9.18 0.70
C PHE A 56 -7.18 9.38 1.81
N ASP A 57 -8.27 10.10 1.55
CA ASP A 57 -9.34 10.27 2.54
C ASP A 57 -9.98 8.91 2.89
N GLN A 58 -10.33 8.09 1.88
CA GLN A 58 -10.95 6.77 2.09
C GLN A 58 -9.96 5.78 2.74
N LEU A 59 -8.69 5.82 2.34
CA LEU A 59 -7.65 4.98 2.95
C LEU A 59 -7.46 5.33 4.44
N TYR A 60 -7.52 6.61 4.79
CA TYR A 60 -7.48 7.07 6.18
C TYR A 60 -8.68 6.55 6.97
N ASP A 61 -9.88 6.68 6.44
CA ASP A 61 -11.10 6.20 7.09
C ASP A 61 -11.06 4.68 7.32
N TRP A 62 -10.55 3.92 6.38
CA TRP A 62 -10.35 2.48 6.53
C TRP A 62 -9.27 2.12 7.55
N ALA A 63 -8.21 2.92 7.66
CA ALA A 63 -7.22 2.73 8.74
C ALA A 63 -7.87 2.95 10.12
N VAL A 64 -8.74 3.95 10.25
CA VAL A 64 -9.54 4.17 11.47
C VAL A 64 -10.45 2.98 11.77
N VAL A 65 -11.07 2.37 10.75
CA VAL A 65 -11.86 1.13 10.92
C VAL A 65 -11.00 -0.01 11.47
N LEU A 66 -9.78 -0.21 10.93
CA LEU A 66 -8.87 -1.25 11.43
C LEU A 66 -8.44 -1.00 12.87
N ILE A 67 -8.18 0.25 13.26
CA ILE A 67 -7.90 0.60 14.66
C ILE A 67 -9.09 0.24 15.55
N LYS A 68 -10.34 0.62 15.15
CA LYS A 68 -11.56 0.31 15.90
C LYS A 68 -11.81 -1.20 16.04
N LYS A 69 -11.40 -2.00 15.05
CA LYS A 69 -11.45 -3.46 15.11
C LYS A 69 -10.32 -4.07 15.96
N GLY A 70 -9.39 -3.26 16.48
CA GLY A 70 -8.21 -3.75 17.22
C GLY A 70 -7.16 -4.42 16.31
N LEU A 71 -7.22 -4.17 15.00
CA LEU A 71 -6.36 -4.75 13.97
C LEU A 71 -5.23 -3.82 13.51
N ALA A 72 -5.11 -2.65 14.12
CA ALA A 72 -4.01 -1.72 13.89
C ALA A 72 -3.68 -0.94 15.18
N TYR A 73 -2.43 -0.54 15.31
CA TYR A 73 -1.93 0.23 16.46
C TYR A 73 -0.85 1.22 16.04
N VAL A 74 -0.73 2.32 16.80
CA VAL A 74 0.34 3.30 16.63
C VAL A 74 1.57 2.82 17.39
N ASP A 75 2.71 2.78 16.72
CA ASP A 75 3.99 2.31 17.25
C ASP A 75 4.98 3.47 17.30
N ASP A 76 5.67 3.63 18.43
CA ASP A 76 6.68 4.67 18.66
C ASP A 76 8.10 4.15 18.41
N GLN A 77 8.26 2.93 17.90
CA GLN A 77 9.56 2.40 17.54
C GLN A 77 10.13 3.10 16.30
N THR A 78 11.44 3.35 16.33
CA THR A 78 12.16 3.82 15.14
C THR A 78 12.18 2.76 14.05
N GLN A 79 12.46 3.17 12.81
CA GLN A 79 12.58 2.25 11.68
C GLN A 79 13.64 1.14 11.94
N GLU A 80 14.75 1.49 12.60
CA GLU A 80 15.79 0.53 12.98
C GLU A 80 15.28 -0.49 13.99
N GLN A 81 14.61 -0.04 15.05
CA GLN A 81 14.00 -0.91 16.05
C GLN A 81 12.95 -1.86 15.44
N ILE A 82 12.10 -1.34 14.55
CA ILE A 82 11.12 -2.17 13.82
C ILE A 82 11.82 -3.24 12.97
N ARG A 83 12.91 -2.87 12.28
CA ARG A 83 13.68 -3.81 11.47
C ARG A 83 14.34 -4.90 12.30
N GLU A 84 14.95 -4.53 13.43
CA GLU A 84 15.58 -5.47 14.35
C GLU A 84 14.55 -6.41 14.99
N ASN A 85 13.44 -5.84 15.48
CA ASN A 85 12.38 -6.60 16.14
C ASN A 85 11.54 -7.46 15.18
N ARG A 86 11.64 -7.24 13.86
CA ARG A 86 10.98 -8.11 12.87
C ARG A 86 11.52 -9.54 12.89
N GLY A 87 12.74 -9.75 13.37
CA GLY A 87 13.40 -11.04 13.36
C GLY A 87 13.93 -11.45 11.99
N THR A 88 14.08 -12.75 11.76
CA THR A 88 14.57 -13.32 10.50
C THR A 88 13.63 -14.41 10.00
N VAL A 89 13.90 -14.99 8.83
CA VAL A 89 13.10 -16.10 8.30
C VAL A 89 13.00 -17.28 9.29
N SER A 90 14.07 -17.55 10.05
CA SER A 90 14.17 -18.65 11.02
C SER A 90 13.88 -18.24 12.48
N VAL A 91 13.84 -16.94 12.77
CA VAL A 91 13.63 -16.42 14.13
C VAL A 91 12.37 -15.54 14.13
N PRO A 92 11.37 -15.85 14.98
CA PRO A 92 10.19 -15.01 15.16
C PRO A 92 10.55 -13.57 15.51
N GLY A 93 9.70 -12.63 15.16
CA GLY A 93 9.84 -11.25 15.58
C GLY A 93 9.42 -11.04 17.03
N THR A 94 9.88 -9.95 17.62
CA THR A 94 9.49 -9.50 18.96
C THR A 94 8.36 -8.47 18.85
N PRO A 95 7.23 -8.65 19.54
CA PRO A 95 6.16 -7.66 19.55
C PRO A 95 6.64 -6.31 20.08
N SER A 96 6.10 -5.23 19.51
CA SER A 96 6.33 -3.89 20.02
C SER A 96 5.73 -3.73 21.43
N PRO A 97 6.39 -2.96 22.34
CA PRO A 97 5.80 -2.59 23.63
C PRO A 97 4.46 -1.83 23.48
N TRP A 98 4.24 -1.20 22.34
CA TRP A 98 3.04 -0.38 22.07
C TRP A 98 1.90 -1.14 21.39
N ARG A 99 2.12 -2.43 21.11
CA ARG A 99 1.19 -3.27 20.36
C ARG A 99 -0.18 -3.43 21.03
N ASP A 100 -0.23 -3.32 22.34
CA ASP A 100 -1.44 -3.55 23.15
C ASP A 100 -2.03 -2.24 23.74
N ARG A 101 -1.74 -1.10 23.12
CA ARG A 101 -2.42 0.17 23.40
C ARG A 101 -3.92 0.02 23.20
N SER A 102 -4.72 0.76 23.98
CA SER A 102 -6.18 0.80 23.82
C SER A 102 -6.58 1.36 22.45
N VAL A 103 -7.78 1.02 22.03
CA VAL A 103 -8.35 1.54 20.76
C VAL A 103 -8.46 3.06 20.80
N GLU A 104 -8.88 3.60 21.94
CA GLU A 104 -9.08 5.04 22.17
C GLU A 104 -7.74 5.81 22.04
N GLU A 105 -6.69 5.29 22.67
CA GLU A 105 -5.35 5.89 22.59
C GLU A 105 -4.80 5.83 21.16
N ASN A 106 -4.97 4.71 20.46
CA ASN A 106 -4.55 4.57 19.07
C ASN A 106 -5.30 5.52 18.13
N LEU A 107 -6.59 5.74 18.35
CA LEU A 107 -7.39 6.69 17.56
C LEU A 107 -6.90 8.13 17.79
N ASP A 108 -6.69 8.53 19.05
CA ASP A 108 -6.16 9.87 19.40
C ASP A 108 -4.79 10.09 18.74
N LEU A 109 -3.87 9.15 18.91
CA LEU A 109 -2.52 9.25 18.34
C LEU A 109 -2.54 9.31 16.81
N PHE A 110 -3.37 8.51 16.15
CA PHE A 110 -3.45 8.49 14.68
C PHE A 110 -4.05 9.80 14.14
N GLU A 111 -5.04 10.38 14.83
CA GLU A 111 -5.56 11.71 14.49
C GLU A 111 -4.49 12.79 14.67
N ARG A 112 -3.72 12.75 15.76
CA ARG A 112 -2.62 13.69 16.01
C ARG A 112 -1.46 13.53 15.02
N MET A 113 -1.19 12.29 14.55
CA MET A 113 -0.27 12.07 13.43
C MET A 113 -0.75 12.81 12.17
N LYS A 114 -2.04 12.72 11.84
CA LYS A 114 -2.64 13.44 10.69
C LYS A 114 -2.56 14.95 10.86
N LYS A 115 -2.64 15.47 12.08
CA LYS A 115 -2.53 16.90 12.39
C LYS A 115 -1.09 17.41 12.34
N GLY A 116 -0.10 16.54 12.17
CA GLY A 116 1.31 16.91 12.09
C GLY A 116 1.96 17.26 13.44
N GLU A 117 1.44 16.70 14.54
CA GLU A 117 1.97 16.96 15.88
C GLU A 117 3.28 16.21 16.17
N PHE A 118 3.67 15.25 15.35
CA PHE A 118 4.86 14.41 15.52
C PHE A 118 5.84 14.57 14.36
N ALA A 119 7.12 14.44 14.66
CA ALA A 119 8.18 14.52 13.66
C ALA A 119 8.22 13.29 12.73
N ASP A 120 8.92 13.43 11.61
CA ASP A 120 9.15 12.31 10.67
C ASP A 120 9.84 11.14 11.38
N GLY A 121 9.28 9.95 11.22
CA GLY A 121 9.82 8.73 11.82
C GLY A 121 9.56 8.56 13.32
N GLU A 122 8.90 9.50 13.98
CA GLU A 122 8.58 9.41 15.42
C GLU A 122 7.50 8.38 15.71
N LYS A 123 6.52 8.27 14.83
CA LYS A 123 5.42 7.30 14.94
C LYS A 123 5.05 6.72 13.58
N VAL A 124 4.57 5.48 13.62
CA VAL A 124 4.00 4.78 12.47
C VAL A 124 2.69 4.10 12.88
N LEU A 125 1.77 3.90 11.93
CA LEU A 125 0.64 3.00 12.13
C LEU A 125 1.03 1.62 11.60
N ARG A 126 0.83 0.57 12.39
CA ARG A 126 1.10 -0.82 12.02
C ARG A 126 -0.16 -1.67 12.07
N ALA A 127 -0.28 -2.62 11.15
CA ALA A 127 -1.28 -3.68 11.27
C ALA A 127 -0.89 -4.64 12.39
N LYS A 128 -1.89 -5.12 13.15
CA LYS A 128 -1.72 -6.07 14.25
C LYS A 128 -2.06 -7.47 13.76
N ILE A 129 -1.07 -8.22 13.31
CA ILE A 129 -1.26 -9.54 12.69
C ILE A 129 -0.56 -10.64 13.52
N ASP A 130 0.68 -10.99 13.15
CA ASP A 130 1.42 -12.08 13.82
C ASP A 130 2.93 -11.89 13.67
N MET A 131 3.61 -11.60 14.78
CA MET A 131 5.06 -11.41 14.81
C MET A 131 5.86 -12.70 14.63
N ALA A 132 5.22 -13.87 14.70
CA ALA A 132 5.86 -15.18 14.47
C ALA A 132 5.59 -15.74 13.06
N HIS A 133 4.82 -15.02 12.22
CA HIS A 133 4.43 -15.50 10.89
C HIS A 133 5.65 -15.80 10.00
N PRO A 134 5.68 -16.95 9.27
CA PRO A 134 6.80 -17.30 8.39
C PRO A 134 7.00 -16.30 7.25
N ASN A 135 5.91 -15.73 6.69
CA ASN A 135 6.01 -14.61 5.78
C ASN A 135 6.24 -13.32 6.59
N MET A 136 7.44 -12.75 6.44
CA MET A 136 7.86 -11.56 7.19
C MET A 136 7.01 -10.32 6.93
N LEU A 137 6.27 -10.27 5.80
CA LEU A 137 5.34 -9.17 5.49
C LEU A 137 4.12 -9.16 6.43
N PHE A 138 3.82 -10.28 7.11
CA PHE A 138 2.74 -10.39 8.09
C PHE A 138 3.17 -10.01 9.52
N ARG A 139 4.46 -9.72 9.74
CA ARG A 139 4.98 -9.37 11.06
C ARG A 139 4.73 -7.90 11.36
N ASP A 140 3.47 -7.59 11.66
CA ASP A 140 2.94 -6.27 11.96
C ASP A 140 3.48 -5.19 10.99
N PRO A 141 3.10 -5.23 9.70
CA PRO A 141 3.61 -4.31 8.68
C PRO A 141 3.19 -2.86 8.96
N ILE A 142 4.03 -1.93 8.52
CA ILE A 142 3.72 -0.51 8.56
C ILE A 142 2.63 -0.21 7.53
N MET A 143 1.57 0.47 7.96
CA MET A 143 0.47 0.95 7.13
C MET A 143 0.63 2.44 6.76
N TYR A 144 0.99 3.27 7.74
CA TYR A 144 1.21 4.71 7.57
C TYR A 144 2.53 5.15 8.21
N ARG A 145 3.15 6.14 7.59
CA ARG A 145 4.35 6.84 8.06
C ARG A 145 4.14 8.34 8.03
N ILE A 146 4.87 9.08 8.86
CA ILE A 146 4.87 10.54 8.87
C ILE A 146 5.96 11.03 7.91
N ILE A 147 5.60 11.95 7.00
CA ILE A 147 6.53 12.64 6.11
C ILE A 147 6.02 14.07 5.94
N HIS A 148 6.75 15.05 6.42
CA HIS A 148 6.47 16.48 6.23
C HIS A 148 7.09 16.93 4.90
N ALA A 149 6.40 16.66 3.80
CA ALA A 149 6.78 17.08 2.46
C ALA A 149 5.54 17.46 1.65
N GLU A 150 5.70 18.44 0.77
CA GLU A 150 4.65 18.82 -0.16
C GLU A 150 4.42 17.71 -1.20
N HIS A 151 3.17 17.29 -1.33
CA HIS A 151 2.77 16.29 -2.32
C HIS A 151 2.33 16.98 -3.61
N HIS A 152 2.82 16.52 -4.77
CA HIS A 152 2.60 17.15 -6.07
C HIS A 152 1.12 17.36 -6.46
N ARG A 153 0.19 16.56 -5.91
CA ARG A 153 -1.26 16.68 -6.17
C ARG A 153 -2.06 17.20 -4.98
N THR A 154 -1.74 16.79 -3.77
CA THR A 154 -2.51 17.16 -2.57
C THR A 154 -1.88 18.31 -1.78
N GLY A 155 -0.71 18.80 -2.20
CA GLY A 155 0.00 19.87 -1.51
C GLY A 155 0.33 19.49 -0.07
N ASN A 156 0.02 20.37 0.86
CA ASN A 156 0.27 20.19 2.30
C ASN A 156 -0.96 19.66 3.07
N LYS A 157 -1.95 19.07 2.37
CA LYS A 157 -3.15 18.51 3.03
C LYS A 157 -2.81 17.35 3.97
N TRP A 158 -1.78 16.57 3.64
CA TRP A 158 -1.35 15.38 4.35
C TRP A 158 0.08 15.50 4.85
N CYS A 159 0.36 14.95 6.02
CA CYS A 159 1.70 14.71 6.54
C CYS A 159 1.88 13.24 6.98
N ILE A 160 0.85 12.41 6.78
CA ILE A 160 0.92 10.95 6.89
C ILE A 160 0.58 10.33 5.57
N TYR A 161 1.35 9.33 5.17
CA TYR A 161 1.22 8.68 3.86
C TYR A 161 1.12 7.16 4.01
N PRO A 162 0.19 6.52 3.29
CA PRO A 162 0.05 5.07 3.32
C PRO A 162 1.28 4.40 2.69
N MET A 163 1.57 3.19 3.14
CA MET A 163 2.54 2.31 2.47
C MET A 163 1.88 1.60 1.29
N TYR A 164 2.67 1.24 0.29
CA TYR A 164 2.22 0.54 -0.91
C TYR A 164 1.37 -0.70 -0.59
N ASP A 165 1.86 -1.57 0.29
CA ASP A 165 1.15 -2.81 0.65
C ASP A 165 -0.22 -2.58 1.29
N TYR A 166 -0.41 -1.43 1.93
CA TYR A 166 -1.71 -1.03 2.46
C TYR A 166 -2.59 -0.40 1.36
N ALA A 167 -2.04 0.50 0.54
CA ALA A 167 -2.83 1.28 -0.40
C ALA A 167 -3.29 0.48 -1.63
N HIS A 168 -2.49 -0.48 -2.12
CA HIS A 168 -2.70 -1.14 -3.40
C HIS A 168 -4.03 -1.91 -3.46
N GLY A 169 -4.27 -2.83 -2.51
CA GLY A 169 -5.48 -3.65 -2.50
C GLY A 169 -6.75 -2.82 -2.33
N GLN A 170 -6.71 -1.81 -1.49
CA GLN A 170 -7.83 -0.91 -1.26
C GLN A 170 -8.14 -0.05 -2.48
N SER A 171 -7.10 0.43 -3.20
CA SER A 171 -7.30 1.15 -4.46
C SER A 171 -7.93 0.26 -5.52
N ASP A 172 -7.49 -1.00 -5.64
CA ASP A 172 -8.12 -1.99 -6.52
C ASP A 172 -9.59 -2.23 -6.16
N SER A 173 -9.90 -2.28 -4.86
CA SER A 173 -11.27 -2.42 -4.36
C SER A 173 -12.16 -1.23 -4.74
N ILE A 174 -11.67 -0.01 -4.55
CA ILE A 174 -12.40 1.24 -4.91
C ILE A 174 -12.68 1.27 -6.42
N GLU A 175 -11.69 0.91 -7.23
CA GLU A 175 -11.78 0.91 -8.69
C GLU A 175 -12.52 -0.31 -9.24
N GLN A 176 -12.89 -1.27 -8.39
CA GLN A 176 -13.53 -2.54 -8.77
C GLN A 176 -12.71 -3.31 -9.82
N ILE A 177 -11.40 -3.37 -9.62
CA ILE A 177 -10.49 -4.10 -10.50
C ILE A 177 -10.83 -5.58 -10.45
N THR A 178 -11.05 -6.18 -11.61
CA THR A 178 -11.39 -7.61 -11.74
C THR A 178 -10.17 -8.49 -11.93
N HIS A 179 -9.11 -7.97 -12.54
CA HIS A 179 -7.87 -8.69 -12.82
C HIS A 179 -6.69 -7.81 -12.46
N SER A 180 -5.90 -8.25 -11.49
CA SER A 180 -4.65 -7.62 -11.09
C SER A 180 -3.48 -8.51 -11.46
N ILE A 181 -2.50 -7.97 -12.18
CA ILE A 181 -1.35 -8.70 -12.70
C ILE A 181 -0.07 -8.12 -12.11
N CYS A 182 0.66 -8.93 -11.38
CA CYS A 182 1.94 -8.56 -10.78
C CYS A 182 3.06 -9.49 -11.27
N THR A 183 4.29 -9.03 -11.12
CA THR A 183 5.48 -9.87 -11.33
C THR A 183 5.66 -10.85 -10.16
N LEU A 184 6.47 -11.89 -10.36
CA LEU A 184 6.64 -12.98 -9.39
C LEU A 184 7.17 -12.49 -8.03
N GLU A 185 7.92 -11.39 -8.01
CA GLU A 185 8.44 -10.78 -6.78
C GLU A 185 7.34 -10.37 -5.80
N PHE A 186 6.14 -10.09 -6.30
CA PHE A 186 4.98 -9.71 -5.49
C PHE A 186 4.14 -10.91 -4.99
N ASP A 187 4.52 -12.14 -5.27
CA ASP A 187 3.79 -13.33 -4.79
C ASP A 187 3.65 -13.35 -3.27
N VAL A 188 4.72 -13.00 -2.56
CA VAL A 188 4.74 -12.92 -1.09
C VAL A 188 3.90 -11.78 -0.51
N HIS A 189 3.53 -10.77 -1.31
CA HIS A 189 2.69 -9.64 -0.90
C HIS A 189 1.19 -9.97 -1.00
N ARG A 190 0.81 -10.89 -1.88
CA ARG A 190 -0.61 -11.24 -2.13
C ARG A 190 -1.37 -11.63 -0.87
N PRO A 191 -0.86 -12.48 0.04
CA PRO A 191 -1.60 -12.81 1.24
C PRO A 191 -1.89 -11.59 2.13
N LEU A 192 -0.99 -10.60 2.18
CA LEU A 192 -1.20 -9.35 2.92
C LEU A 192 -2.27 -8.47 2.26
N TYR A 193 -2.26 -8.39 0.92
CA TYR A 193 -3.32 -7.76 0.13
C TYR A 193 -4.69 -8.36 0.48
N ASP A 194 -4.82 -9.69 0.42
CA ASP A 194 -6.06 -10.40 0.73
C ASP A 194 -6.49 -10.18 2.20
N TRP A 195 -5.53 -10.13 3.14
CA TRP A 195 -5.80 -9.87 4.55
C TRP A 195 -6.45 -8.51 4.76
N PHE A 196 -5.95 -7.43 4.15
CA PHE A 196 -6.55 -6.11 4.27
C PHE A 196 -7.98 -6.05 3.70
N ILE A 197 -8.21 -6.64 2.53
CA ILE A 197 -9.53 -6.71 1.89
C ILE A 197 -10.54 -7.41 2.81
N GLN A 198 -10.14 -8.55 3.39
CA GLN A 198 -10.98 -9.33 4.31
C GLN A 198 -11.21 -8.59 5.64
N ALA A 199 -10.17 -8.02 6.23
CA ALA A 199 -10.27 -7.28 7.50
C ALA A 199 -11.17 -6.05 7.40
N LEU A 200 -11.20 -5.40 6.25
CA LEU A 200 -12.05 -4.25 5.95
C LEU A 200 -13.45 -4.65 5.45
N GLU A 201 -13.67 -5.90 5.04
CA GLU A 201 -14.95 -6.39 4.48
C GLU A 201 -15.37 -5.58 3.24
N ILE A 202 -14.39 -5.21 2.40
CA ILE A 202 -14.62 -4.43 1.19
C ILE A 202 -14.67 -5.34 -0.05
N PHE A 203 -14.85 -4.73 -1.23
CA PHE A 203 -14.98 -5.47 -2.50
C PHE A 203 -13.93 -6.58 -2.60
N PRO A 204 -14.30 -7.80 -2.97
CA PRO A 204 -13.41 -8.95 -2.97
C PRO A 204 -12.21 -8.75 -3.90
N SER A 205 -11.12 -9.37 -3.54
CA SER A 205 -9.89 -9.44 -4.33
C SER A 205 -10.17 -9.85 -5.77
N PRO A 206 -9.41 -9.33 -6.74
CA PRO A 206 -9.50 -9.77 -8.13
C PRO A 206 -9.38 -11.29 -8.27
N VAL A 207 -10.17 -11.87 -9.17
CA VAL A 207 -10.26 -13.33 -9.36
C VAL A 207 -8.94 -13.94 -9.85
N SER A 208 -8.05 -13.15 -10.44
CA SER A 208 -6.82 -13.66 -11.05
C SER A 208 -5.61 -12.80 -10.71
N TYR A 209 -4.76 -13.32 -9.85
CA TYR A 209 -3.37 -12.88 -9.71
C TYR A 209 -2.49 -13.73 -10.62
N THR A 210 -2.10 -13.20 -11.77
CA THR A 210 -1.20 -13.92 -12.67
C THR A 210 0.24 -13.48 -12.38
N HIS A 211 1.05 -14.39 -11.86
CA HIS A 211 2.46 -14.17 -11.66
C HIS A 211 3.21 -14.42 -12.97
N LEU A 212 3.83 -13.38 -13.49
CA LEU A 212 4.66 -13.47 -14.69
C LEU A 212 6.13 -13.57 -14.26
N ARG A 213 6.78 -14.68 -14.63
CA ARG A 213 8.24 -14.72 -14.59
C ARG A 213 8.77 -13.81 -15.70
N ALA A 214 9.69 -12.92 -15.35
CA ALA A 214 10.51 -12.26 -16.35
C ALA A 214 11.19 -13.36 -17.18
N HIS A 215 10.97 -13.40 -18.49
CA HIS A 215 11.76 -14.24 -19.38
C HIS A 215 13.16 -13.67 -19.40
N GLU A 216 14.12 -14.35 -18.75
CA GLU A 216 15.52 -14.12 -19.05
C GLU A 216 15.72 -14.45 -20.53
N THR A 217 15.92 -13.43 -21.34
CA THR A 217 16.44 -13.61 -22.68
C THR A 217 17.87 -14.14 -22.52
N ARG A 218 18.05 -15.45 -22.68
CA ARG A 218 19.39 -16.01 -22.86
C ARG A 218 20.01 -15.30 -24.06
N ARG A 219 21.08 -14.55 -23.80
CA ARG A 219 22.00 -14.06 -24.83
C ARG A 219 22.78 -15.22 -25.39
#